data_1d8ff1dc84f3ad314510893549c2143f
#
_entry.id   1d8ff1dc84f3ad314510893549c2143f
#
_cell.length_a   1.000
_cell.length_b   1.000
_cell.length_c   1.000
_cell.angle_alpha   90.00
_cell.angle_beta   90.00
_cell.angle_gamma   90.00
#
_symmetry.space_group_name_H-M   'P 1'
#
loop_
_entity.id
_entity.type
_entity.pdbx_description
1 polymer ?
#
loop_
_entity_poly.entity_id
_entity_poly.type
_entity_poly.pdbx_seq_one_letter_code
_entity_poly.pdbx_strand_id
1 'polypeptide(L)'
;MASKAHRVVQGLVGGCAILLGVALVGCAAPQFTYVANSSTNTYFKVPYAWHKISDSSLSSELKSATGGAGGAWTVAYEAGHKPKAGDFLSFGTAHPFVFAEVGQLNSAASNELSYDSLRDFFLPVTATARQNASTQGFPLTGFKQIRDQTLSLSQGVHGVRETFQYTFTGNITDTFDEVALTNADQTVVYLLVLHCTTSCYSNDQTEINDVMSSFTIRSQ
;
A
#
# COMPACT_ATOMS: atom_id res chain seq x y z
N MET A 1 80.03 -41.30 -45.23
CA MET A 1 79.98 -39.85 -45.10
C MET A 1 78.84 -39.47 -44.22
N ALA A 2 79.13 -39.07 -42.99
CA ALA A 2 78.07 -38.82 -41.95
C ALA A 2 77.76 -37.36 -41.91
N SER A 3 76.43 -37.02 -41.94
CA SER A 3 75.95 -35.67 -41.63
C SER A 3 75.12 -35.68 -40.36
N LYS A 4 75.60 -34.95 -39.35
CA LYS A 4 74.95 -34.75 -38.09
C LYS A 4 73.78 -33.80 -38.16
N ALA A 5 72.61 -34.21 -37.73
CA ALA A 5 71.46 -33.37 -37.52
C ALA A 5 71.47 -32.78 -36.12
N HIS A 6 71.43 -31.44 -36.03
CA HIS A 6 71.23 -30.73 -34.75
C HIS A 6 69.74 -30.59 -34.49
N ARG A 7 69.27 -31.07 -33.34
CA ARG A 7 67.93 -30.80 -32.82
C ARG A 7 67.97 -29.51 -31.98
N VAL A 8 67.19 -28.53 -32.42
CA VAL A 8 66.86 -27.35 -31.61
C VAL A 8 65.58 -27.64 -30.85
N VAL A 9 65.71 -27.62 -29.52
CA VAL A 9 64.58 -27.72 -28.63
C VAL A 9 64.08 -26.30 -28.38
N GLN A 10 62.90 -25.97 -28.94
CA GLN A 10 62.15 -24.74 -28.60
C GLN A 10 61.26 -25.01 -27.40
N GLY A 11 61.58 -24.38 -26.24
CA GLY A 11 60.74 -24.37 -25.10
C GLY A 11 59.53 -23.44 -25.28
N LEU A 12 58.32 -23.98 -25.19
CA LEU A 12 57.09 -23.24 -25.08
C LEU A 12 56.93 -22.73 -23.66
N VAL A 13 57.06 -21.43 -23.45
CA VAL A 13 56.64 -20.75 -22.23
C VAL A 13 55.17 -20.43 -22.35
N GLY A 14 54.31 -21.26 -21.74
CA GLY A 14 52.89 -21.02 -21.63
C GLY A 14 52.56 -19.94 -20.60
N GLY A 15 52.30 -18.73 -21.08
CA GLY A 15 51.79 -17.65 -20.24
C GLY A 15 50.32 -17.88 -19.89
N CYS A 16 50.07 -18.26 -18.64
CA CYS A 16 48.70 -18.36 -18.09
C CYS A 16 48.21 -16.93 -17.75
N ALA A 17 47.48 -16.30 -18.65
CA ALA A 17 46.80 -15.02 -18.41
C ALA A 17 45.57 -15.29 -17.52
N ILE A 18 45.69 -15.04 -16.22
CA ILE A 18 44.58 -15.06 -15.28
C ILE A 18 43.76 -13.77 -15.52
N LEU A 19 42.66 -13.89 -16.26
CA LEU A 19 41.62 -12.85 -16.36
C LEU A 19 40.88 -12.78 -15.01
N LEU A 20 41.28 -11.86 -14.13
CA LEU A 20 40.48 -11.45 -12.98
C LEU A 20 39.21 -10.77 -13.48
N GLY A 21 38.11 -11.55 -13.61
CA GLY A 21 36.78 -11.01 -13.79
C GLY A 21 36.35 -10.27 -12.52
N VAL A 22 36.45 -8.95 -12.51
CA VAL A 22 35.85 -8.11 -11.47
C VAL A 22 34.35 -8.20 -11.65
N ALA A 23 33.69 -9.06 -10.88
CA ALA A 23 32.24 -9.06 -10.74
C ALA A 23 31.83 -7.73 -10.09
N LEU A 24 31.38 -6.78 -10.89
CA LEU A 24 30.68 -5.58 -10.42
C LEU A 24 29.38 -6.06 -9.79
N VAL A 25 29.38 -6.30 -8.49
CA VAL A 25 28.17 -6.43 -7.69
C VAL A 25 27.54 -5.04 -7.65
N GLY A 26 26.77 -4.72 -8.68
CA GLY A 26 25.96 -3.51 -8.69
C GLY A 26 24.98 -3.60 -7.54
N CYS A 27 25.08 -2.70 -6.54
CA CYS A 27 24.02 -2.51 -5.55
C CYS A 27 22.77 -2.12 -6.33
N ALA A 28 21.82 -3.05 -6.47
CA ALA A 28 20.52 -2.72 -7.02
C ALA A 28 19.87 -1.64 -6.13
N ALA A 29 19.36 -0.58 -6.74
CA ALA A 29 18.64 0.45 -6.00
C ALA A 29 17.47 -0.19 -5.24
N PRO A 30 17.12 0.28 -4.04
CA PRO A 30 16.00 -0.25 -3.29
C PRO A 30 14.71 -0.13 -4.10
N GLN A 31 13.98 -1.24 -4.22
CA GLN A 31 12.70 -1.27 -4.96
C GLN A 31 11.55 -0.72 -4.12
N PHE A 32 11.64 -0.79 -2.81
CA PHE A 32 10.57 -0.42 -1.88
C PHE A 32 11.07 0.44 -0.72
N THR A 33 10.20 1.32 -0.26
CA THR A 33 10.26 1.97 1.04
C THR A 33 9.41 1.15 2.01
N TYR A 34 10.02 0.74 3.14
CA TYR A 34 9.29 0.02 4.20
C TYR A 34 8.76 1.00 5.21
N VAL A 35 7.45 1.00 5.38
CA VAL A 35 6.73 1.85 6.34
C VAL A 35 6.43 1.03 7.58
N ALA A 36 6.78 1.56 8.74
CA ALA A 36 6.63 0.87 10.01
C ALA A 36 6.14 1.80 11.10
N ASN A 37 5.20 1.30 11.89
CA ASN A 37 4.87 1.86 13.20
C ASN A 37 5.14 0.80 14.27
N SER A 38 6.27 0.93 14.96
CA SER A 38 6.69 -0.04 15.98
C SER A 38 5.80 -0.04 17.22
N SER A 39 5.12 1.07 17.54
CA SER A 39 4.23 1.15 18.70
C SER A 39 2.95 0.35 18.52
N THR A 40 2.52 0.13 17.28
CA THR A 40 1.33 -0.64 16.92
C THR A 40 1.65 -1.90 16.12
N ASN A 41 2.95 -2.19 15.91
CA ASN A 41 3.45 -3.32 15.12
C ASN A 41 2.88 -3.41 13.70
N THR A 42 2.57 -2.27 13.11
CA THR A 42 1.97 -2.15 11.79
C THR A 42 3.05 -1.92 10.74
N TYR A 43 3.00 -2.68 9.66
CA TYR A 43 4.02 -2.64 8.59
C TYR A 43 3.35 -2.76 7.22
N PHE A 44 3.89 -2.02 6.26
CA PHE A 44 3.63 -2.23 4.84
C PHE A 44 4.80 -1.69 4.00
N LYS A 45 4.80 -1.92 2.70
CA LYS A 45 5.79 -1.37 1.79
C LYS A 45 5.11 -0.58 0.69
N VAL A 46 5.80 0.44 0.19
CA VAL A 46 5.42 1.17 -1.02
C VAL A 46 6.59 1.18 -1.99
N PRO A 47 6.37 1.28 -3.30
CA PRO A 47 7.46 1.47 -4.26
C PRO A 47 8.35 2.64 -3.86
N TYR A 48 9.66 2.50 -4.05
CA TYR A 48 10.63 3.54 -3.68
C TYR A 48 10.38 4.89 -4.38
N ALA A 49 9.77 4.83 -5.56
CA ALA A 49 9.42 6.02 -6.34
C ALA A 49 8.22 6.81 -5.80
N TRP A 50 7.45 6.24 -4.84
CA TRP A 50 6.32 6.95 -4.23
C TRP A 50 6.79 7.96 -3.20
N HIS A 51 6.13 9.08 -3.13
CA HIS A 51 6.50 10.20 -2.27
C HIS A 51 5.61 10.24 -1.03
N LYS A 52 6.26 10.36 0.14
CA LYS A 52 5.54 10.54 1.39
C LYS A 52 4.87 11.92 1.42
N ILE A 53 3.60 11.96 1.81
CA ILE A 53 2.92 13.20 2.19
C ILE A 53 3.49 13.68 3.52
N SER A 54 3.75 14.96 3.65
CA SER A 54 4.26 15.50 4.90
C SER A 54 3.24 15.32 6.04
N ASP A 55 3.71 14.96 7.23
CA ASP A 55 2.84 14.68 8.37
C ASP A 55 2.00 15.92 8.77
N SER A 56 2.54 17.12 8.60
CA SER A 56 1.82 18.37 8.86
C SER A 56 0.70 18.64 7.87
N SER A 57 0.94 18.38 6.57
CA SER A 57 -0.07 18.54 5.52
C SER A 57 -1.20 17.51 5.68
N LEU A 58 -0.83 16.25 5.94
CA LEU A 58 -1.80 15.19 6.17
C LEU A 58 -2.66 15.46 7.41
N SER A 59 -2.04 15.87 8.53
CA SER A 59 -2.77 16.21 9.75
C SER A 59 -3.71 17.40 9.57
N SER A 60 -3.33 18.39 8.75
CA SER A 60 -4.19 19.53 8.42
C SER A 60 -5.41 19.10 7.63
N GLU A 61 -5.22 18.23 6.63
CA GLU A 61 -6.29 17.70 5.79
C GLU A 61 -7.28 16.85 6.60
N LEU A 62 -6.76 15.92 7.41
CA LEU A 62 -7.57 15.08 8.28
C LEU A 62 -8.40 15.90 9.27
N LYS A 63 -7.83 16.94 9.89
CA LYS A 63 -8.57 17.84 10.79
C LYS A 63 -9.70 18.56 10.07
N SER A 64 -9.48 18.97 8.84
CA SER A 64 -10.51 19.62 8.02
C SER A 64 -11.65 18.66 7.68
N ALA A 65 -11.33 17.40 7.40
CA ALA A 65 -12.31 16.37 7.00
C ALA A 65 -13.10 15.78 8.17
N THR A 66 -12.43 15.55 9.31
CA THR A 66 -13.00 14.79 10.44
C THR A 66 -13.33 15.66 11.67
N GLY A 67 -13.11 16.97 11.59
CA GLY A 67 -13.29 17.86 12.74
C GLY A 67 -12.27 17.61 13.87
N GLY A 68 -11.15 16.94 13.56
CA GLY A 68 -10.07 16.66 14.49
C GLY A 68 -10.05 15.26 15.10
N ALA A 69 -11.01 14.41 14.74
CA ALA A 69 -10.95 12.99 15.05
C ALA A 69 -9.99 12.33 14.06
N GLY A 70 -8.77 12.07 14.47
CA GLY A 70 -7.77 11.32 13.69
C GLY A 70 -7.25 10.15 14.49
N GLY A 71 -6.73 9.13 13.80
CA GLY A 71 -6.08 7.98 14.42
C GLY A 71 -4.82 8.39 15.19
N ALA A 72 -4.38 7.53 16.09
CA ALA A 72 -3.14 7.73 16.86
C ALA A 72 -1.89 7.77 15.95
N TRP A 73 -1.98 7.16 14.77
CA TRP A 73 -0.94 7.19 13.76
C TRP A 73 -1.54 7.21 12.37
N THR A 74 -1.03 8.09 11.52
CA THR A 74 -1.43 8.20 10.12
C THR A 74 -0.20 8.42 9.23
N VAL A 75 -0.24 7.87 8.03
CA VAL A 75 0.78 8.09 7.00
C VAL A 75 0.17 7.94 5.61
N ALA A 76 0.66 8.71 4.65
CA ALA A 76 0.21 8.60 3.26
C ALA A 76 1.38 8.73 2.29
N TYR A 77 1.23 8.06 1.14
CA TYR A 77 2.14 8.13 0.00
C TYR A 77 1.35 8.25 -1.30
N GLU A 78 1.97 8.87 -2.29
CA GLU A 78 1.42 9.02 -3.62
C GLU A 78 2.49 8.72 -4.68
N ALA A 79 2.09 8.09 -5.78
CA ALA A 79 2.97 7.78 -6.92
C ALA A 79 3.32 9.03 -7.76
N GLY A 80 2.60 10.13 -7.60
CA GLY A 80 2.81 11.36 -8.36
C GLY A 80 4.07 12.12 -7.96
N HIS A 81 4.58 12.93 -8.89
CA HIS A 81 5.79 13.75 -8.65
C HIS A 81 5.59 14.91 -7.67
N LYS A 82 4.36 15.31 -7.41
CA LYS A 82 4.00 16.40 -6.49
C LYS A 82 2.82 15.98 -5.61
N PRO A 83 3.09 15.14 -4.63
CA PRO A 83 2.04 14.58 -3.77
C PRO A 83 1.32 15.69 -3.00
N LYS A 84 0.00 15.56 -2.86
CA LYS A 84 -0.85 16.50 -2.14
C LYS A 84 -1.70 15.77 -1.12
N ALA A 85 -1.75 16.29 0.10
CA ALA A 85 -2.59 15.73 1.14
C ALA A 85 -4.09 15.73 0.76
N GLY A 86 -4.52 16.74 -0.01
CA GLY A 86 -5.92 16.84 -0.48
C GLY A 86 -6.33 15.72 -1.43
N ASP A 87 -5.39 15.01 -2.06
CA ASP A 87 -5.69 13.89 -2.95
C ASP A 87 -6.25 12.68 -2.18
N PHE A 88 -6.05 12.64 -0.85
CA PHE A 88 -6.66 11.65 0.05
C PHE A 88 -8.20 11.64 -0.02
N LEU A 89 -8.82 12.79 -0.14
CA LEU A 89 -10.29 12.95 -0.18
C LEU A 89 -10.80 13.36 -1.56
N SER A 90 -9.91 13.49 -2.55
CA SER A 90 -10.31 13.86 -3.90
C SER A 90 -10.50 12.61 -4.76
N PHE A 91 -11.43 12.72 -5.69
CA PHE A 91 -11.65 11.69 -6.71
C PHE A 91 -10.96 12.07 -8.02
N GLY A 92 -10.62 11.07 -8.81
CA GLY A 92 -10.01 11.29 -10.12
C GLY A 92 -8.50 11.44 -10.07
N THR A 93 -7.84 10.99 -9.02
CA THR A 93 -6.37 10.99 -8.99
C THR A 93 -5.84 10.07 -10.09
N ALA A 94 -4.92 10.60 -10.89
CA ALA A 94 -4.31 9.85 -12.00
C ALA A 94 -3.21 8.89 -11.54
N HIS A 95 -2.83 8.97 -10.29
CA HIS A 95 -1.76 8.17 -9.65
C HIS A 95 -2.29 7.49 -8.40
N PRO A 96 -1.79 6.28 -8.06
CA PRO A 96 -2.16 5.62 -6.82
C PRO A 96 -1.81 6.47 -5.59
N PHE A 97 -2.80 6.65 -4.73
CA PHE A 97 -2.67 7.26 -3.42
C PHE A 97 -2.96 6.22 -2.35
N VAL A 98 -2.06 6.04 -1.40
CA VAL A 98 -2.24 5.12 -0.26
C VAL A 98 -2.23 5.87 1.05
N PHE A 99 -3.16 5.54 1.90
CA PHE A 99 -3.29 6.05 3.27
C PHE A 99 -3.34 4.90 4.26
N ALA A 100 -2.63 5.02 5.36
CA ALA A 100 -2.73 4.10 6.49
C ALA A 100 -3.03 4.85 7.76
N GLU A 101 -3.88 4.24 8.59
CA GLU A 101 -4.27 4.76 9.89
C GLU A 101 -4.30 3.64 10.93
N VAL A 102 -3.90 3.96 12.16
CA VAL A 102 -4.15 3.12 13.33
C VAL A 102 -4.85 3.95 14.38
N GLY A 103 -6.06 3.53 14.74
CA GLY A 103 -6.91 4.22 15.69
C GLY A 103 -7.25 3.35 16.91
N GLN A 104 -7.29 3.98 18.09
CA GLN A 104 -7.82 3.35 19.30
C GLN A 104 -9.33 3.54 19.35
N LEU A 105 -10.05 2.46 19.62
CA LEU A 105 -11.49 2.51 19.82
C LEU A 105 -11.82 2.73 21.29
N ASN A 106 -12.80 3.57 21.56
CA ASN A 106 -13.43 3.64 22.87
C ASN A 106 -14.36 2.42 23.07
N SER A 107 -14.81 2.19 24.28
CA SER A 107 -15.64 1.02 24.62
C SER A 107 -16.95 0.95 23.81
N ALA A 108 -17.56 2.09 23.48
CA ALA A 108 -18.78 2.11 22.68
C ALA A 108 -18.50 1.64 21.24
N ALA A 109 -17.50 2.22 20.59
CA ALA A 109 -17.09 1.85 19.23
C ALA A 109 -16.59 0.39 19.16
N SER A 110 -15.87 -0.08 20.19
CA SER A 110 -15.42 -1.47 20.28
C SER A 110 -16.61 -2.45 20.35
N ASN A 111 -17.64 -2.15 21.15
CA ASN A 111 -18.84 -2.98 21.28
C ASN A 111 -19.71 -3.01 20.01
N GLU A 112 -19.63 -1.99 19.16
CA GLU A 112 -20.38 -1.88 17.91
C GLU A 112 -19.57 -2.39 16.69
N LEU A 113 -18.30 -2.76 16.91
CA LEU A 113 -17.45 -3.21 15.82
C LEU A 113 -17.93 -4.55 15.26
N SER A 114 -18.05 -4.60 13.96
CA SER A 114 -18.48 -5.78 13.19
C SER A 114 -17.75 -5.83 11.86
N TYR A 115 -17.87 -6.94 11.14
CA TYR A 115 -17.35 -6.99 9.76
C TYR A 115 -18.01 -5.96 8.85
N ASP A 116 -19.28 -5.63 9.07
CA ASP A 116 -19.97 -4.62 8.29
C ASP A 116 -19.48 -3.21 8.61
N SER A 117 -19.23 -2.88 9.89
CA SER A 117 -18.63 -1.60 10.25
C SER A 117 -17.17 -1.46 9.79
N LEU A 118 -16.44 -2.56 9.66
CA LEU A 118 -15.11 -2.56 9.04
C LEU A 118 -15.19 -2.35 7.52
N ARG A 119 -16.21 -2.90 6.84
CA ARG A 119 -16.47 -2.63 5.41
C ARG A 119 -16.81 -1.17 5.15
N ASP A 120 -17.51 -0.55 6.08
CA ASP A 120 -17.96 0.84 5.96
C ASP A 120 -16.98 1.83 6.60
N PHE A 121 -15.75 1.40 6.92
CA PHE A 121 -14.84 2.20 7.72
C PHE A 121 -14.36 3.45 6.98
N PHE A 122 -14.02 3.34 5.72
CA PHE A 122 -13.54 4.46 4.92
C PHE A 122 -14.69 5.09 4.10
N LEU A 123 -15.42 4.29 3.36
CA LEU A 123 -16.57 4.71 2.55
C LEU A 123 -17.74 3.73 2.76
N PRO A 124 -19.00 4.17 2.58
CA PRO A 124 -20.14 3.27 2.73
C PRO A 124 -20.13 2.17 1.66
N VAL A 125 -19.93 0.92 2.04
CA VAL A 125 -19.88 -0.25 1.15
C VAL A 125 -21.10 -1.16 1.33
N THR A 126 -21.59 -1.34 2.57
CA THR A 126 -22.80 -2.14 2.81
C THR A 126 -24.04 -1.46 2.22
N ALA A 127 -25.07 -2.24 1.90
CA ALA A 127 -26.31 -1.70 1.36
C ALA A 127 -26.97 -0.67 2.31
N THR A 128 -26.92 -0.96 3.61
CA THR A 128 -27.49 -0.07 4.64
C THR A 128 -26.72 1.24 4.72
N ALA A 129 -25.38 1.19 4.77
CA ALA A 129 -24.56 2.39 4.84
C ALA A 129 -24.70 3.25 3.58
N ARG A 130 -24.76 2.63 2.39
CA ARG A 130 -24.99 3.34 1.12
C ARG A 130 -26.36 4.03 1.08
N GLN A 131 -27.39 3.37 1.58
CA GLN A 131 -28.72 3.98 1.65
C GLN A 131 -28.73 5.18 2.60
N ASN A 132 -28.12 5.06 3.77
CA ASN A 132 -27.99 6.14 4.74
C ASN A 132 -27.19 7.32 4.17
N ALA A 133 -26.08 7.06 3.52
CA ALA A 133 -25.25 8.08 2.87
C ALA A 133 -26.04 8.82 1.77
N SER A 134 -26.80 8.10 0.96
CA SER A 134 -27.66 8.68 -0.09
C SER A 134 -28.73 9.60 0.50
N THR A 135 -29.38 9.20 1.60
CA THR A 135 -30.40 10.04 2.27
C THR A 135 -29.81 11.30 2.89
N GLN A 136 -28.51 11.28 3.23
CA GLN A 136 -27.78 12.45 3.73
C GLN A 136 -27.20 13.32 2.61
N GLY A 137 -27.45 12.98 1.35
CA GLY A 137 -26.98 13.74 0.20
C GLY A 137 -25.50 13.53 -0.12
N PHE A 138 -24.92 12.42 0.32
CA PHE A 138 -23.51 12.09 0.01
C PHE A 138 -23.36 11.83 -1.49
N PRO A 139 -22.42 12.49 -2.19
CA PRO A 139 -22.42 12.58 -3.65
C PRO A 139 -21.82 11.35 -4.35
N LEU A 140 -21.86 10.17 -3.73
CA LEU A 140 -21.35 8.93 -4.30
C LEU A 140 -22.47 8.16 -5.02
N THR A 141 -22.18 7.74 -6.24
CA THR A 141 -23.07 6.94 -7.09
C THR A 141 -22.31 5.78 -7.73
N GLY A 142 -23.01 4.93 -8.51
CA GLY A 142 -22.35 3.91 -9.34
C GLY A 142 -21.53 2.90 -8.55
N PHE A 143 -21.91 2.58 -7.31
CA PHE A 143 -21.23 1.57 -6.51
C PHE A 143 -21.13 0.24 -7.25
N LYS A 144 -19.92 -0.33 -7.26
CA LYS A 144 -19.67 -1.66 -7.80
C LYS A 144 -18.65 -2.37 -6.90
N GLN A 145 -19.04 -3.46 -6.28
CA GLN A 145 -18.14 -4.34 -5.54
C GLN A 145 -17.37 -5.23 -6.49
N ILE A 146 -16.06 -5.31 -6.32
CA ILE A 146 -15.14 -6.14 -7.12
C ILE A 146 -14.62 -7.31 -6.29
N ARG A 147 -14.28 -7.04 -5.03
CA ARG A 147 -13.79 -8.04 -4.05
C ARG A 147 -14.45 -7.77 -2.71
N ASP A 148 -14.77 -8.83 -2.00
CA ASP A 148 -15.11 -8.83 -0.57
C ASP A 148 -14.51 -10.10 0.04
N GLN A 149 -13.59 -9.94 0.97
CA GLN A 149 -12.88 -11.03 1.60
C GLN A 149 -12.74 -10.77 3.09
N THR A 150 -13.21 -11.70 3.92
CA THR A 150 -12.87 -11.71 5.34
C THR A 150 -11.46 -12.23 5.55
N LEU A 151 -10.72 -11.59 6.44
CA LEU A 151 -9.35 -11.92 6.80
C LEU A 151 -9.28 -12.41 8.25
N SER A 152 -8.48 -13.45 8.46
CA SER A 152 -8.10 -13.93 9.78
C SER A 152 -6.59 -14.11 9.78
N LEU A 153 -5.91 -13.30 10.56
CA LEU A 153 -4.46 -13.28 10.67
C LEU A 153 -4.02 -13.94 11.99
N SER A 154 -2.72 -13.98 12.23
CA SER A 154 -2.18 -14.49 13.49
C SER A 154 -2.64 -13.65 14.68
N GLN A 155 -2.66 -14.24 15.88
CA GLN A 155 -2.97 -13.59 17.17
C GLN A 155 -4.38 -12.96 17.25
N GLY A 156 -5.35 -13.53 16.54
CA GLY A 156 -6.73 -13.05 16.57
C GLY A 156 -6.97 -11.72 15.85
N VAL A 157 -5.97 -11.19 15.12
CA VAL A 157 -6.20 -10.06 14.23
C VAL A 157 -7.12 -10.52 13.11
N HIS A 158 -8.21 -9.79 12.87
CA HIS A 158 -9.19 -10.15 11.86
C HIS A 158 -9.82 -8.91 11.23
N GLY A 159 -10.50 -9.08 10.12
CA GLY A 159 -11.18 -7.99 9.44
C GLY A 159 -11.54 -8.31 8.00
N VAL A 160 -11.45 -7.32 7.12
CA VAL A 160 -11.88 -7.42 5.73
C VAL A 160 -10.82 -6.85 4.78
N ARG A 161 -10.81 -7.35 3.56
CA ARG A 161 -10.24 -6.67 2.39
C ARG A 161 -11.30 -6.53 1.34
N GLU A 162 -11.50 -5.32 0.88
CA GLU A 162 -12.48 -5.00 -0.13
C GLU A 162 -11.86 -4.25 -1.29
N THR A 163 -12.37 -4.50 -2.49
CA THR A 163 -12.10 -3.66 -3.67
C THR A 163 -13.44 -3.26 -4.26
N PHE A 164 -13.65 -1.97 -4.40
CA PHE A 164 -14.92 -1.43 -4.91
C PHE A 164 -14.70 -0.17 -5.73
N GLN A 165 -15.72 0.24 -6.44
CA GLN A 165 -15.74 1.46 -7.25
C GLN A 165 -16.86 2.38 -6.81
N TYR A 166 -16.59 3.68 -6.91
CA TYR A 166 -17.57 4.72 -6.81
C TYR A 166 -17.39 5.73 -7.92
N THR A 167 -18.52 6.24 -8.42
CA THR A 167 -18.57 7.37 -9.34
C THR A 167 -18.93 8.62 -8.57
N PHE A 168 -18.10 9.63 -8.72
CA PHE A 168 -18.28 10.95 -8.12
C PHE A 168 -18.85 11.95 -9.12
N THR A 169 -19.18 13.17 -8.67
CA THR A 169 -19.66 14.26 -9.53
C THR A 169 -18.74 14.44 -10.74
N GLY A 170 -19.33 14.50 -11.95
CA GLY A 170 -18.56 14.64 -13.19
C GLY A 170 -18.22 13.33 -13.90
N ASN A 171 -18.85 12.21 -13.53
CA ASN A 171 -18.62 10.87 -14.08
C ASN A 171 -17.18 10.35 -13.89
N ILE A 172 -16.49 10.82 -12.87
CA ILE A 172 -15.18 10.29 -12.47
C ILE A 172 -15.42 9.07 -11.61
N THR A 173 -14.86 7.93 -12.01
CA THR A 173 -14.95 6.67 -11.26
C THR A 173 -13.59 6.29 -10.72
N ASP A 174 -13.49 6.18 -9.40
CA ASP A 174 -12.31 5.66 -8.72
C ASP A 174 -12.54 4.23 -8.25
N THR A 175 -11.44 3.49 -8.21
CA THR A 175 -11.35 2.17 -7.59
C THR A 175 -10.62 2.31 -6.27
N PHE A 176 -11.22 1.76 -5.23
CA PHE A 176 -10.69 1.69 -3.87
C PHE A 176 -10.31 0.25 -3.55
N ASP A 177 -9.15 0.05 -2.93
CA ASP A 177 -8.74 -1.21 -2.32
C ASP A 177 -8.48 -0.93 -0.84
N GLU A 178 -9.28 -1.52 0.02
CA GLU A 178 -9.27 -1.27 1.46
C GLU A 178 -8.94 -2.55 2.21
N VAL A 179 -8.10 -2.44 3.23
CA VAL A 179 -7.90 -3.45 4.27
C VAL A 179 -8.20 -2.80 5.60
N ALA A 180 -9.27 -3.24 6.24
CA ALA A 180 -9.66 -2.80 7.58
C ALA A 180 -9.60 -4.00 8.56
N LEU A 181 -8.73 -3.90 9.56
CA LEU A 181 -8.46 -4.95 10.53
C LEU A 181 -8.70 -4.45 11.95
N THR A 182 -8.94 -5.39 12.86
CA THR A 182 -8.95 -5.13 14.30
C THR A 182 -8.12 -6.19 15.05
N ASN A 183 -7.62 -5.84 16.23
CA ASN A 183 -6.99 -6.81 17.13
C ASN A 183 -8.03 -7.75 17.77
N ALA A 184 -7.57 -8.79 18.47
CA ALA A 184 -8.43 -9.80 19.11
C ALA A 184 -9.46 -9.19 20.07
N ASP A 185 -9.09 -8.13 20.78
CA ASP A 185 -9.93 -7.47 21.78
C ASP A 185 -10.82 -6.36 21.18
N GLN A 186 -10.75 -6.13 19.89
CA GLN A 186 -11.51 -5.10 19.16
C GLN A 186 -11.31 -3.67 19.71
N THR A 187 -10.13 -3.38 20.21
CA THR A 187 -9.78 -2.09 20.81
C THR A 187 -8.96 -1.19 19.89
N VAL A 188 -8.44 -1.76 18.80
CA VAL A 188 -7.61 -1.06 17.81
C VAL A 188 -8.11 -1.38 16.42
N VAL A 189 -8.27 -0.36 15.59
CA VAL A 189 -8.50 -0.52 14.14
C VAL A 189 -7.25 -0.15 13.37
N TYR A 190 -6.94 -0.96 12.37
CA TYR A 190 -5.85 -0.78 11.43
C TYR A 190 -6.44 -0.66 10.04
N LEU A 191 -6.22 0.47 9.39
CA LEU A 191 -6.70 0.75 8.05
C LEU A 191 -5.54 0.91 7.08
N LEU A 192 -5.64 0.29 5.92
CA LEU A 192 -4.88 0.65 4.73
C LEU A 192 -5.88 0.82 3.59
N VAL A 193 -5.93 1.99 2.99
CA VAL A 193 -6.75 2.26 1.81
C VAL A 193 -5.89 2.83 0.69
N LEU A 194 -6.12 2.32 -0.51
CA LEU A 194 -5.50 2.80 -1.73
C LEU A 194 -6.58 3.13 -2.74
N HIS A 195 -6.46 4.26 -3.41
CA HIS A 195 -7.38 4.60 -4.48
C HIS A 195 -6.71 5.38 -5.61
N CYS A 196 -7.30 5.31 -6.77
CA CYS A 196 -7.10 6.18 -7.92
C CYS A 196 -8.19 5.90 -8.96
N THR A 197 -8.18 6.62 -10.09
CA THR A 197 -9.13 6.35 -11.18
C THR A 197 -9.11 4.88 -11.59
N THR A 198 -10.23 4.37 -12.08
CA THR A 198 -10.34 2.97 -12.54
C THR A 198 -9.29 2.61 -13.60
N SER A 199 -8.94 3.54 -14.48
CA SER A 199 -7.87 3.34 -15.47
C SER A 199 -6.49 3.25 -14.81
N CYS A 200 -6.19 4.11 -13.86
CA CYS A 200 -4.98 4.05 -13.05
C CYS A 200 -4.88 2.70 -12.33
N TYR A 201 -5.93 2.30 -11.61
CA TYR A 201 -5.97 1.04 -10.87
C TYR A 201 -5.70 -0.17 -11.77
N SER A 202 -6.27 -0.18 -12.98
CA SER A 202 -6.06 -1.28 -13.94
C SER A 202 -4.64 -1.31 -14.49
N ASN A 203 -4.03 -0.15 -14.74
CA ASN A 203 -2.68 -0.05 -15.28
C ASN A 203 -1.61 -0.44 -14.25
N ASP A 204 -1.82 -0.04 -12.99
CA ASP A 204 -0.86 -0.21 -11.89
C ASP A 204 -1.22 -1.38 -10.96
N GLN A 205 -2.11 -2.28 -11.38
CA GLN A 205 -2.70 -3.35 -10.57
C GLN A 205 -1.64 -4.22 -9.86
N THR A 206 -0.53 -4.53 -10.52
CA THR A 206 0.53 -5.36 -9.91
C THR A 206 1.18 -4.61 -8.75
N GLU A 207 1.55 -3.36 -8.95
CA GLU A 207 2.17 -2.51 -7.94
C GLU A 207 1.21 -2.26 -6.76
N ILE A 208 -0.06 -1.98 -7.06
CA ILE A 208 -1.12 -1.82 -6.06
C ILE A 208 -1.29 -3.08 -5.23
N ASN A 209 -1.35 -4.26 -5.86
CA ASN A 209 -1.44 -5.52 -5.14
C ASN A 209 -0.21 -5.79 -4.25
N ASP A 210 0.99 -5.41 -4.68
CA ASP A 210 2.22 -5.52 -3.88
C ASP A 210 2.17 -4.64 -2.63
N VAL A 211 1.60 -3.44 -2.73
CA VAL A 211 1.38 -2.55 -1.58
C VAL A 211 0.35 -3.16 -0.64
N MET A 212 -0.86 -3.44 -1.12
CA MET A 212 -2.00 -3.88 -0.31
C MET A 212 -1.76 -5.23 0.38
N SER A 213 -1.12 -6.19 -0.31
CA SER A 213 -0.81 -7.51 0.26
C SER A 213 0.37 -7.48 1.25
N SER A 214 1.14 -6.40 1.28
CA SER A 214 2.24 -6.23 2.23
C SER A 214 1.80 -5.75 3.61
N PHE A 215 0.54 -5.30 3.73
CA PHE A 215 0.01 -4.81 5.00
C PHE A 215 -0.08 -5.93 6.03
N THR A 216 0.57 -5.74 7.15
CA THR A 216 0.65 -6.77 8.19
C THR A 216 0.79 -6.17 9.59
N ILE A 217 0.21 -6.85 10.55
CA ILE A 217 0.35 -6.57 11.97
C ILE A 217 1.21 -7.70 12.55
N ARG A 218 2.37 -7.37 13.10
CA ARG A 218 3.31 -8.37 13.64
C ARG A 218 3.06 -8.58 15.13
N SER A 219 3.35 -9.80 15.58
CA SER A 219 3.45 -10.11 17.01
C SER A 219 4.61 -9.36 17.67
N GLN A 220 4.42 -8.97 18.90
CA GLN A 220 5.54 -8.62 19.80
C GLN A 220 6.31 -9.87 20.20
#